data_b52398dd5e680be19d8e836573eed5b6
#
_entry.id   b52398dd5e680be19d8e836573eed5b6
#
_cell.length_a   1.000
_cell.length_b   1.000
_cell.length_c   1.000
_cell.angle_alpha   90.00
_cell.angle_beta   90.00
_cell.angle_gamma   90.00
#
_symmetry.space_group_name_H-M   'P 1'
#
loop_
_entity.id
_entity.type
_entity.pdbx_description
1 polymer ?
#
loop_
_entity_poly.entity_id
_entity_poly.type
_entity_poly.pdbx_seq_one_letter_code
_entity_poly.pdbx_strand_id
1 'polypeptide(L)'
;MEKKEWYLEYEIQKNRPGLLGDISSLLGMLSINIVTINGVDEGRRGLLILAKDDNQIKRLESILNTMDTIKVIKIREPKLRDRLAVRHGRYIQRDADDKKTFRFVRDELGLLVDFMAELFKQEGHKLIGIRGMPRVGKTESVVAASVCANKRWLFVSSTLLKQTIRNQLIQDEYNADNLFILDGIVSTKRASERHWQLVREIMRLPAVKVVEHPDIFVQNSEYTLDDFDYIIELRNGADEEITYDIVDQNNLFSGSDFGDFGF
;
A
#
# COMPACT_ATOMS: atom_id res chain seq x y z
N MET A 1 1.21 33.91 -4.08
CA MET A 1 0.21 33.14 -3.32
C MET A 1 0.34 31.68 -3.71
N GLU A 2 0.53 30.81 -2.75
CA GLU A 2 0.65 29.38 -2.96
C GLU A 2 -0.72 28.82 -3.36
N LYS A 3 -0.78 28.04 -4.44
CA LYS A 3 -2.02 27.41 -4.88
C LYS A 3 -2.28 26.18 -4.03
N LYS A 4 -3.52 26.02 -3.58
CA LYS A 4 -3.96 24.87 -2.79
C LYS A 4 -4.47 23.75 -3.69
N GLU A 5 -4.11 22.51 -3.37
CA GLU A 5 -4.54 21.33 -4.11
C GLU A 5 -5.93 20.86 -3.63
N TRP A 6 -6.79 20.53 -4.60
CA TRP A 6 -8.16 20.02 -4.39
C TRP A 6 -8.38 18.75 -5.18
N TYR A 7 -9.25 17.93 -4.66
CA TYR A 7 -9.75 16.72 -5.32
C TYR A 7 -11.19 16.93 -5.75
N LEU A 8 -11.46 16.80 -7.05
CA LEU A 8 -12.78 16.78 -7.65
C LEU A 8 -13.08 15.37 -8.14
N GLU A 9 -14.20 14.78 -7.68
CA GLU A 9 -14.74 13.52 -8.21
C GLU A 9 -16.15 13.76 -8.73
N TYR A 10 -16.40 13.32 -9.95
CA TYR A 10 -17.72 13.35 -10.55
C TYR A 10 -18.07 12.04 -11.26
N GLU A 11 -19.35 11.72 -11.31
CA GLU A 11 -19.94 10.60 -12.04
C GLU A 11 -20.54 11.11 -13.35
N ILE A 12 -20.28 10.39 -14.44
CA ILE A 12 -20.80 10.72 -15.76
C ILE A 12 -22.25 10.20 -15.86
N GLN A 13 -23.22 11.10 -16.00
CA GLN A 13 -24.64 10.76 -16.17
C GLN A 13 -25.01 10.57 -17.65
N LYS A 14 -24.48 11.44 -18.50
CA LYS A 14 -24.66 11.39 -19.95
C LYS A 14 -23.30 11.51 -20.64
N ASN A 15 -22.77 10.37 -21.09
CA ASN A 15 -21.50 10.36 -21.80
C ASN A 15 -21.70 10.89 -23.22
N ARG A 16 -20.89 11.90 -23.60
CA ARG A 16 -20.87 12.47 -24.94
C ARG A 16 -19.48 12.92 -25.35
N PRO A 17 -19.18 12.94 -26.66
CA PRO A 17 -17.95 13.55 -27.15
C PRO A 17 -17.81 15.00 -26.66
N GLY A 18 -16.60 15.37 -26.26
CA GLY A 18 -16.29 16.72 -25.77
C GLY A 18 -16.58 17.00 -24.30
N LEU A 19 -17.26 16.11 -23.56
CA LEU A 19 -17.58 16.33 -22.13
C LEU A 19 -16.37 16.70 -21.29
N LEU A 20 -15.25 16.00 -21.47
CA LEU A 20 -13.99 16.31 -20.76
C LEU A 20 -13.44 17.69 -21.18
N GLY A 21 -13.56 18.03 -22.47
CA GLY A 21 -13.17 19.33 -23.00
C GLY A 21 -13.96 20.48 -22.35
N ASP A 22 -15.27 20.30 -22.16
CA ASP A 22 -16.11 21.31 -21.51
C ASP A 22 -15.71 21.53 -20.05
N ILE A 23 -15.48 20.46 -19.30
CA ILE A 23 -15.02 20.54 -17.91
C ILE A 23 -13.63 21.19 -17.83
N SER A 24 -12.71 20.83 -18.73
CA SER A 24 -11.38 21.42 -18.77
C SER A 24 -11.43 22.90 -19.14
N SER A 25 -12.31 23.28 -20.05
CA SER A 25 -12.51 24.70 -20.44
C SER A 25 -13.10 25.50 -19.28
N LEU A 26 -14.08 24.95 -18.57
CA LEU A 26 -14.64 25.57 -17.36
C LEU A 26 -13.57 25.82 -16.30
N LEU A 27 -12.74 24.82 -16.01
CA LEU A 27 -11.61 24.96 -15.07
C LEU A 27 -10.64 26.04 -15.51
N GLY A 28 -10.31 26.10 -16.81
CA GLY A 28 -9.47 27.14 -17.40
C GLY A 28 -10.06 28.55 -17.25
N MET A 29 -11.38 28.74 -17.54
CA MET A 29 -12.08 30.01 -17.35
C MET A 29 -12.09 30.47 -15.90
N LEU A 30 -12.13 29.56 -14.95
CA LEU A 30 -12.01 29.84 -13.52
C LEU A 30 -10.57 29.98 -13.03
N SER A 31 -9.58 29.92 -13.93
CA SER A 31 -8.14 29.97 -13.60
C SER A 31 -7.70 28.87 -12.64
N ILE A 32 -8.33 27.70 -12.71
CA ILE A 32 -8.02 26.50 -11.96
C ILE A 32 -7.14 25.59 -12.83
N ASN A 33 -5.98 25.19 -12.35
CA ASN A 33 -5.09 24.30 -13.09
C ASN A 33 -5.44 22.83 -12.81
N ILE A 34 -5.44 22.01 -13.85
CA ILE A 34 -5.52 20.55 -13.72
C ILE A 34 -4.10 20.03 -13.52
N VAL A 35 -3.88 19.27 -12.45
CA VAL A 35 -2.62 18.54 -12.19
C VAL A 35 -2.64 17.20 -12.90
N THR A 36 -3.72 16.43 -12.67
CA THR A 36 -3.94 15.14 -13.31
C THR A 36 -5.42 14.78 -13.29
N ILE A 37 -5.82 13.91 -14.21
CA ILE A 37 -7.16 13.37 -14.32
C ILE A 37 -7.10 11.90 -14.72
N ASN A 38 -7.98 11.08 -14.13
CA ASN A 38 -8.15 9.69 -14.53
C ASN A 38 -9.57 9.18 -14.23
N GLY A 39 -9.91 8.01 -14.77
CA GLY A 39 -11.01 7.21 -14.23
C GLY A 39 -10.59 6.72 -12.84
N VAL A 40 -11.49 6.74 -11.87
CA VAL A 40 -11.21 6.22 -10.51
C VAL A 40 -12.14 5.08 -10.13
N ASP A 41 -13.23 4.94 -10.88
CA ASP A 41 -14.21 3.88 -10.77
C ASP A 41 -15.04 3.84 -12.06
N GLU A 42 -15.92 2.86 -12.22
CA GLU A 42 -16.82 2.77 -13.39
C GLU A 42 -17.69 4.04 -13.47
N GLY A 43 -17.67 4.69 -14.64
CA GLY A 43 -18.38 5.94 -14.87
C GLY A 43 -17.89 7.15 -14.07
N ARG A 44 -16.89 7.03 -13.21
CA ARG A 44 -16.36 8.12 -12.36
C ARG A 44 -15.02 8.63 -12.83
N ARG A 45 -14.84 9.94 -12.68
CA ARG A 45 -13.58 10.64 -12.96
C ARG A 45 -13.11 11.36 -11.71
N GLY A 46 -11.82 11.23 -11.40
CA GLY A 46 -11.13 11.96 -10.37
C GLY A 46 -10.14 12.94 -10.97
N LEU A 47 -10.08 14.16 -10.43
CA LEU A 47 -9.13 15.19 -10.80
C LEU A 47 -8.40 15.70 -9.57
N LEU A 48 -7.10 15.90 -9.71
CA LEU A 48 -6.33 16.76 -8.82
C LEU A 48 -6.19 18.13 -9.50
N ILE A 49 -6.63 19.17 -8.82
CA ILE A 49 -6.68 20.54 -9.34
C ILE A 49 -6.01 21.51 -8.37
N LEU A 50 -5.46 22.62 -8.89
CA LEU A 50 -4.86 23.68 -8.09
C LEU A 50 -5.68 24.96 -8.22
N ALA A 51 -6.23 25.44 -7.11
CA ALA A 51 -6.96 26.70 -7.00
C ALA A 51 -6.21 27.69 -6.09
N LYS A 52 -6.45 28.98 -6.29
CA LYS A 52 -5.85 30.03 -5.47
C LYS A 52 -6.58 30.22 -4.14
N ASP A 53 -7.89 30.03 -4.15
CA ASP A 53 -8.75 30.26 -3.00
C ASP A 53 -10.03 29.40 -3.05
N ASP A 54 -10.70 29.34 -1.92
CA ASP A 54 -11.95 28.58 -1.75
C ASP A 54 -13.11 29.15 -2.58
N ASN A 55 -13.07 30.44 -2.97
CA ASN A 55 -14.14 31.06 -3.76
C ASN A 55 -14.13 30.51 -5.21
N GLN A 56 -12.94 30.23 -5.77
CA GLN A 56 -12.86 29.57 -7.07
C GLN A 56 -13.51 28.19 -7.02
N ILE A 57 -13.30 27.42 -5.94
CA ILE A 57 -13.90 26.12 -5.74
C ILE A 57 -15.40 26.19 -5.57
N LYS A 58 -15.92 27.12 -4.76
CA LYS A 58 -17.37 27.33 -4.61
C LYS A 58 -18.05 27.68 -5.92
N ARG A 59 -17.42 28.54 -6.73
CA ARG A 59 -17.93 28.88 -8.08
C ARG A 59 -17.93 27.67 -9.00
N LEU A 60 -16.84 26.90 -9.01
CA LEU A 60 -16.74 25.64 -9.77
C LEU A 60 -17.86 24.68 -9.38
N GLU A 61 -18.04 24.41 -8.09
CA GLU A 61 -19.07 23.52 -7.55
C GLU A 61 -20.48 23.99 -7.97
N SER A 62 -20.76 25.29 -7.82
CA SER A 62 -22.05 25.86 -8.22
C SER A 62 -22.35 25.64 -9.71
N ILE A 63 -21.37 25.82 -10.60
CA ILE A 63 -21.55 25.62 -12.04
C ILE A 63 -21.68 24.15 -12.37
N LEU A 64 -20.82 23.28 -11.83
CA LEU A 64 -20.88 21.84 -12.10
C LEU A 64 -22.21 21.22 -11.66
N ASN A 65 -22.81 21.70 -10.58
CA ASN A 65 -24.10 21.24 -10.10
C ASN A 65 -25.29 21.65 -11.00
N THR A 66 -25.10 22.58 -11.93
CA THR A 66 -26.12 22.93 -12.95
C THR A 66 -26.05 22.06 -14.21
N MET A 67 -24.98 21.28 -14.36
CA MET A 67 -24.78 20.40 -15.51
C MET A 67 -25.54 19.10 -15.33
N ASP A 68 -26.42 18.76 -16.31
CA ASP A 68 -27.18 17.50 -16.31
C ASP A 68 -26.37 16.29 -16.84
N THR A 69 -25.17 16.53 -17.34
CA THR A 69 -24.27 15.51 -17.91
C THR A 69 -23.39 14.81 -16.87
N ILE A 70 -23.21 15.44 -15.71
CA ILE A 70 -22.40 14.92 -14.62
C ILE A 70 -23.10 15.11 -13.27
N LYS A 71 -22.69 14.31 -12.29
CA LYS A 71 -23.05 14.47 -10.88
C LYS A 71 -21.79 14.61 -10.06
N VAL A 72 -21.60 15.74 -9.40
CA VAL A 72 -20.48 15.94 -8.48
C VAL A 72 -20.64 15.02 -7.27
N ILE A 73 -19.61 14.25 -6.98
CA ILE A 73 -19.57 13.32 -5.84
C ILE A 73 -18.80 13.93 -4.68
N LYS A 74 -17.65 14.57 -4.95
CA LYS A 74 -16.78 15.18 -3.94
C LYS A 74 -16.01 16.36 -4.51
N ILE A 75 -15.94 17.44 -3.74
CA ILE A 75 -14.93 18.49 -3.92
C ILE A 75 -14.37 18.79 -2.52
N ARG A 76 -13.09 18.49 -2.32
CA ARG A 76 -12.40 18.65 -1.04
C ARG A 76 -10.89 18.58 -1.18
N GLU A 77 -10.16 18.79 -0.10
CA GLU A 77 -8.72 18.51 -0.05
C GLU A 77 -8.46 17.02 -0.31
N PRO A 78 -7.43 16.69 -1.13
CA PRO A 78 -7.12 15.32 -1.49
C PRO A 78 -6.54 14.54 -0.31
N LYS A 79 -7.04 13.33 -0.10
CA LYS A 79 -6.45 12.33 0.79
C LYS A 79 -5.47 11.47 0.00
N LEU A 80 -4.59 10.74 0.70
CA LEU A 80 -3.65 9.81 0.06
C LEU A 80 -4.35 8.88 -0.94
N ARG A 81 -5.46 8.26 -0.53
CA ARG A 81 -6.23 7.35 -1.39
C ARG A 81 -6.74 7.99 -2.68
N ASP A 82 -7.05 9.30 -2.67
CA ASP A 82 -7.55 10.01 -3.84
C ASP A 82 -6.41 10.25 -4.84
N ARG A 83 -5.24 10.64 -4.35
CA ARG A 83 -4.03 10.79 -5.17
C ARG A 83 -3.64 9.48 -5.83
N LEU A 84 -3.66 8.38 -5.06
CA LEU A 84 -3.37 7.05 -5.60
C LEU A 84 -4.44 6.60 -6.60
N ALA A 85 -5.74 6.85 -6.31
CA ALA A 85 -6.81 6.51 -7.22
C ALA A 85 -6.70 7.24 -8.57
N VAL A 86 -6.38 8.54 -8.56
CA VAL A 86 -6.17 9.30 -9.79
C VAL A 86 -4.91 8.84 -10.53
N ARG A 87 -3.83 8.50 -9.81
CA ARG A 87 -2.60 8.02 -10.42
C ARG A 87 -2.77 6.66 -11.11
N HIS A 88 -3.48 5.73 -10.49
CA HIS A 88 -3.59 4.34 -10.92
C HIS A 88 -4.92 3.98 -11.59
N GLY A 89 -5.87 4.91 -11.64
CA GLY A 89 -7.15 4.70 -12.30
C GLY A 89 -8.15 3.85 -11.50
N ARG A 90 -7.92 3.63 -10.23
CA ARG A 90 -8.80 2.85 -9.34
C ARG A 90 -8.57 3.15 -7.87
N TYR A 91 -9.60 2.95 -7.05
CA TYR A 91 -9.45 2.98 -5.60
C TYR A 91 -8.86 1.68 -5.05
N ILE A 92 -8.06 1.79 -4.00
CA ILE A 92 -7.60 0.64 -3.23
C ILE A 92 -8.81 0.02 -2.53
N GLN A 93 -8.97 -1.30 -2.69
CA GLN A 93 -9.97 -2.07 -1.99
C GLN A 93 -9.61 -2.17 -0.50
N ARG A 94 -10.61 -1.96 0.34
CA ARG A 94 -10.48 -2.05 1.79
C ARG A 94 -11.48 -3.07 2.30
N ASP A 95 -11.09 -3.85 3.29
CA ASP A 95 -12.01 -4.77 3.93
C ASP A 95 -13.19 -4.00 4.56
N ALA A 96 -14.39 -4.57 4.51
CA ALA A 96 -15.60 -3.94 5.03
C ALA A 96 -15.62 -3.95 6.56
N ASP A 97 -15.19 -5.07 7.16
CA ASP A 97 -15.24 -5.34 8.58
C ASP A 97 -13.96 -4.90 9.28
N ASP A 98 -12.80 -5.14 8.67
CA ASP A 98 -11.49 -4.72 9.18
C ASP A 98 -10.93 -3.52 8.42
N LYS A 99 -11.17 -2.33 8.98
CA LYS A 99 -10.75 -1.05 8.37
C LYS A 99 -9.24 -0.88 8.19
N LYS A 100 -8.40 -1.69 8.81
CA LYS A 100 -6.94 -1.66 8.64
C LYS A 100 -6.44 -2.61 7.57
N THR A 101 -7.29 -3.49 7.02
CA THR A 101 -6.95 -4.43 5.95
C THR A 101 -7.22 -3.85 4.58
N PHE A 102 -6.17 -3.82 3.74
CA PHE A 102 -6.18 -3.35 2.36
C PHE A 102 -5.86 -4.51 1.42
N ARG A 103 -6.65 -4.67 0.35
CA ARG A 103 -6.55 -5.76 -0.61
C ARG A 103 -5.98 -5.29 -1.93
N PHE A 104 -5.04 -6.04 -2.46
CA PHE A 104 -4.42 -5.82 -3.77
C PHE A 104 -4.34 -7.14 -4.52
N VAL A 105 -4.42 -7.06 -5.84
CA VAL A 105 -4.14 -8.19 -6.73
C VAL A 105 -2.77 -8.00 -7.38
N ARG A 106 -2.19 -9.09 -7.87
CA ARG A 106 -0.85 -9.10 -8.48
C ARG A 106 -0.70 -8.10 -9.63
N ASP A 107 -1.77 -7.87 -10.38
CA ASP A 107 -1.78 -6.88 -11.46
C ASP A 107 -1.74 -5.43 -10.97
N GLU A 108 -1.88 -5.21 -9.67
CA GLU A 108 -1.87 -3.90 -9.02
C GLU A 108 -0.57 -3.63 -8.24
N LEU A 109 0.53 -4.35 -8.52
CA LEU A 109 1.79 -4.19 -7.77
C LEU A 109 2.30 -2.74 -7.77
N GLY A 110 2.11 -1.98 -8.85
CA GLY A 110 2.46 -0.56 -8.90
C GLY A 110 1.69 0.28 -7.88
N LEU A 111 0.37 0.03 -7.74
CA LEU A 111 -0.47 0.69 -6.74
C LEU A 111 -0.08 0.27 -5.32
N LEU A 112 0.19 -1.02 -5.10
CA LEU A 112 0.67 -1.54 -3.81
C LEU A 112 2.00 -0.89 -3.39
N VAL A 113 2.97 -0.83 -4.31
CA VAL A 113 4.29 -0.23 -4.05
C VAL A 113 4.15 1.25 -3.69
N ASP A 114 3.38 2.02 -4.46
CA ASP A 114 3.14 3.44 -4.16
C ASP A 114 2.40 3.63 -2.83
N PHE A 115 1.42 2.78 -2.51
CA PHE A 115 0.71 2.82 -1.23
C PHE A 115 1.66 2.57 -0.05
N MET A 116 2.45 1.50 -0.12
CA MET A 116 3.42 1.20 0.94
C MET A 116 4.51 2.28 1.04
N ALA A 117 5.00 2.81 -0.08
CA ALA A 117 6.00 3.86 -0.07
C ALA A 117 5.51 5.11 0.68
N GLU A 118 4.23 5.48 0.50
CA GLU A 118 3.65 6.60 1.26
C GLU A 118 3.48 6.29 2.76
N LEU A 119 3.23 5.04 3.12
CA LEU A 119 3.24 4.62 4.54
C LEU A 119 4.66 4.67 5.11
N PHE A 120 5.67 4.25 4.35
CA PHE A 120 7.07 4.20 4.79
C PHE A 120 7.71 5.58 4.96
N LYS A 121 7.21 6.60 4.24
CA LYS A 121 7.65 8.00 4.40
C LYS A 121 7.16 8.65 5.71
N GLN A 122 6.14 8.08 6.34
CA GLN A 122 5.63 8.62 7.60
C GLN A 122 6.61 8.31 8.73
N GLU A 123 6.87 9.30 9.58
CA GLU A 123 7.74 9.14 10.74
C GLU A 123 7.07 8.35 11.88
N GLY A 124 7.90 7.84 12.77
CA GLY A 124 7.48 7.13 13.97
C GLY A 124 7.31 5.64 13.79
N HIS A 125 6.76 5.01 14.82
CA HIS A 125 6.47 3.57 14.82
C HIS A 125 5.36 3.24 13.82
N LYS A 126 5.61 2.21 13.00
CA LYS A 126 4.58 1.57 12.18
C LYS A 126 4.81 0.09 12.09
N LEU A 127 3.77 -0.68 12.37
CA LEU A 127 3.78 -2.13 12.22
C LEU A 127 2.80 -2.54 11.12
N ILE A 128 3.33 -3.12 10.05
CA ILE A 128 2.58 -3.45 8.84
C ILE A 128 2.69 -4.95 8.62
N GLY A 129 1.54 -5.65 8.56
CA GLY A 129 1.48 -7.05 8.17
C GLY A 129 1.25 -7.18 6.66
N ILE A 130 1.91 -8.13 6.01
CA ILE A 130 1.63 -8.46 4.62
C ILE A 130 1.30 -9.95 4.47
N ARG A 131 0.07 -10.22 4.05
CA ARG A 131 -0.48 -11.54 3.76
C ARG A 131 -0.39 -11.84 2.27
N GLY A 132 -0.36 -13.11 1.93
CA GLY A 132 -0.45 -13.58 0.54
C GLY A 132 0.20 -14.93 0.37
N MET A 133 -0.19 -15.62 -0.69
CA MET A 133 0.34 -16.93 -1.04
C MET A 133 1.85 -16.86 -1.33
N PRO A 134 2.58 -17.98 -1.26
CA PRO A 134 3.98 -18.03 -1.66
C PRO A 134 4.17 -17.51 -3.10
N ARG A 135 5.25 -16.79 -3.34
CA ARG A 135 5.65 -16.26 -4.67
C ARG A 135 4.69 -15.24 -5.29
N VAL A 136 3.75 -14.68 -4.52
CA VAL A 136 2.83 -13.64 -5.03
C VAL A 136 3.52 -12.27 -5.22
N GLY A 137 4.71 -12.07 -4.65
CA GLY A 137 5.48 -10.83 -4.80
C GLY A 137 5.54 -9.96 -3.53
N LYS A 138 5.30 -10.53 -2.33
CA LYS A 138 5.30 -9.77 -1.05
C LYS A 138 6.62 -9.04 -0.81
N THR A 139 7.70 -9.80 -0.68
CA THR A 139 9.02 -9.27 -0.34
C THR A 139 9.53 -8.29 -1.38
N GLU A 140 9.34 -8.61 -2.67
CA GLU A 140 9.72 -7.76 -3.79
C GLU A 140 9.00 -6.41 -3.73
N SER A 141 7.71 -6.41 -3.39
CA SER A 141 6.90 -5.20 -3.25
C SER A 141 7.36 -4.35 -2.06
N VAL A 142 7.70 -4.97 -0.93
CA VAL A 142 8.23 -4.26 0.26
C VAL A 142 9.56 -3.60 -0.06
N VAL A 143 10.48 -4.33 -0.71
CA VAL A 143 11.79 -3.78 -1.14
C VAL A 143 11.60 -2.64 -2.13
N ALA A 144 10.76 -2.81 -3.15
CA ALA A 144 10.48 -1.75 -4.13
C ALA A 144 9.89 -0.49 -3.46
N ALA A 145 8.93 -0.66 -2.54
CA ALA A 145 8.36 0.45 -1.79
C ALA A 145 9.39 1.15 -0.89
N SER A 146 10.33 0.40 -0.32
CA SER A 146 11.43 0.96 0.48
C SER A 146 12.34 1.86 -0.36
N VAL A 147 12.67 1.42 -1.59
CA VAL A 147 13.43 2.22 -2.56
C VAL A 147 12.65 3.50 -2.91
N CYS A 148 11.36 3.39 -3.23
CA CYS A 148 10.50 4.55 -3.55
C CYS A 148 10.37 5.53 -2.37
N ALA A 149 10.46 5.04 -1.13
CA ALA A 149 10.43 5.85 0.07
C ALA A 149 11.81 6.40 0.46
N ASN A 150 12.88 6.04 -0.26
CA ASN A 150 14.27 6.35 0.08
C ASN A 150 14.65 5.87 1.49
N LYS A 151 14.20 4.65 1.87
CA LYS A 151 14.49 3.99 3.16
C LYS A 151 15.44 2.82 2.96
N ARG A 152 16.44 2.67 3.84
CA ARG A 152 17.28 1.47 3.90
C ARG A 152 16.47 0.35 4.53
N TRP A 153 16.37 -0.80 3.86
CA TRP A 153 15.69 -1.98 4.38
C TRP A 153 16.67 -2.98 4.98
N LEU A 154 16.25 -3.63 6.05
CA LEU A 154 17.05 -4.61 6.79
C LEU A 154 16.21 -5.88 7.01
N PHE A 155 16.69 -6.99 6.47
CA PHE A 155 16.10 -8.29 6.77
C PHE A 155 16.52 -8.76 8.16
N VAL A 156 15.58 -8.91 9.06
CA VAL A 156 15.76 -9.50 10.39
C VAL A 156 15.60 -11.01 10.32
N SER A 157 14.61 -11.47 9.56
CA SER A 157 14.41 -12.84 9.13
C SER A 157 13.90 -12.90 7.70
N SER A 158 14.30 -13.90 6.93
CA SER A 158 13.88 -14.05 5.53
C SER A 158 14.07 -15.48 5.01
N THR A 159 13.13 -15.96 4.21
CA THR A 159 13.30 -17.17 3.41
C THR A 159 14.09 -16.91 2.13
N LEU A 160 13.97 -15.73 1.54
CA LEU A 160 14.64 -15.33 0.29
C LEU A 160 16.16 -15.32 0.41
N LEU A 161 16.69 -14.82 1.53
CA LEU A 161 18.13 -14.74 1.77
C LEU A 161 18.64 -15.97 2.52
N LYS A 162 18.56 -17.15 1.91
CA LYS A 162 19.07 -18.42 2.47
C LYS A 162 18.61 -18.66 3.92
N GLN A 163 17.34 -18.32 4.22
CA GLN A 163 16.74 -18.43 5.55
C GLN A 163 17.54 -17.66 6.62
N THR A 164 17.88 -16.42 6.32
CA THR A 164 18.57 -15.53 7.26
C THR A 164 17.75 -15.35 8.52
N ILE A 165 18.39 -15.54 9.67
CA ILE A 165 17.88 -15.19 11.00
C ILE A 165 18.97 -14.39 11.70
N ARG A 166 18.66 -13.14 12.03
CA ARG A 166 19.60 -12.28 12.75
C ARG A 166 19.34 -12.36 14.25
N ASN A 167 20.42 -12.34 15.01
CA ASN A 167 20.39 -12.34 16.48
C ASN A 167 20.87 -11.01 17.08
N GLN A 168 21.34 -10.11 16.24
CA GLN A 168 21.79 -8.76 16.61
C GLN A 168 21.80 -7.82 15.41
N LEU A 169 21.68 -6.52 15.66
CA LEU A 169 21.97 -5.45 14.72
C LEU A 169 23.34 -4.84 15.03
N ILE A 170 23.96 -4.26 14.03
CA ILE A 170 25.13 -3.40 14.23
C ILE A 170 24.66 -1.98 14.55
N GLN A 171 25.57 -1.18 15.16
CA GLN A 171 25.18 0.10 15.75
C GLN A 171 24.47 1.08 14.81
N ASP A 172 24.90 1.17 13.54
CA ASP A 172 24.29 2.03 12.52
C ASP A 172 22.92 1.53 12.01
N GLU A 173 22.56 0.29 12.34
CA GLU A 173 21.27 -0.29 11.97
C GLU A 173 20.15 0.06 12.97
N TYR A 174 20.48 0.48 14.19
CA TYR A 174 19.53 1.02 15.18
C TYR A 174 19.12 2.45 14.82
N ASN A 175 18.51 2.62 13.65
CA ASN A 175 18.11 3.93 13.15
C ASN A 175 16.62 3.92 12.79
N ALA A 176 15.89 4.98 13.19
CA ALA A 176 14.48 5.20 12.88
C ALA A 176 14.20 5.32 11.36
N ASP A 177 15.22 5.70 10.58
CA ASP A 177 15.09 5.78 9.11
C ASP A 177 15.16 4.43 8.41
N ASN A 178 15.55 3.38 9.11
CA ASN A 178 15.56 2.04 8.58
C ASN A 178 14.16 1.42 8.56
N LEU A 179 13.95 0.51 7.61
CA LEU A 179 12.78 -0.35 7.55
C LEU A 179 13.21 -1.78 7.86
N PHE A 180 12.53 -2.41 8.81
CA PHE A 180 12.83 -3.78 9.23
C PHE A 180 11.84 -4.76 8.63
N ILE A 181 12.34 -5.82 8.00
CA ILE A 181 11.54 -6.88 7.37
C ILE A 181 11.71 -8.17 8.16
N LEU A 182 10.60 -8.72 8.63
CA LEU A 182 10.52 -9.96 9.38
C LEU A 182 9.66 -10.96 8.60
N ASP A 183 10.16 -12.18 8.46
CA ASP A 183 9.36 -13.30 7.97
C ASP A 183 8.80 -14.07 9.17
N GLY A 184 7.48 -14.04 9.36
CA GLY A 184 6.80 -14.67 10.49
C GLY A 184 7.03 -16.18 10.54
N ILE A 185 7.10 -16.87 9.39
CA ILE A 185 7.37 -18.31 9.34
C ILE A 185 8.78 -18.63 9.82
N VAL A 186 9.77 -17.86 9.34
CA VAL A 186 11.18 -18.09 9.72
C VAL A 186 11.40 -17.74 11.18
N SER A 187 10.86 -16.62 11.65
CA SER A 187 10.99 -16.18 13.04
C SER A 187 10.35 -17.17 14.03
N THR A 188 9.30 -17.88 13.65
CA THR A 188 8.63 -18.82 14.56
C THR A 188 9.22 -20.23 14.54
N LYS A 189 9.63 -20.72 13.37
CA LYS A 189 10.10 -22.10 13.23
C LYS A 189 11.56 -22.34 13.65
N ARG A 190 12.41 -21.31 13.60
CA ARG A 190 13.88 -21.44 13.72
C ARG A 190 14.52 -20.43 14.66
N ALA A 191 13.76 -19.56 15.29
CA ALA A 191 14.28 -18.50 16.12
C ALA A 191 14.82 -19.03 17.45
N SER A 192 16.00 -18.51 17.80
CA SER A 192 16.55 -18.62 19.15
C SER A 192 15.95 -17.54 20.06
N GLU A 193 16.10 -17.70 21.38
CA GLU A 193 15.70 -16.64 22.34
C GLU A 193 16.40 -15.29 22.03
N ARG A 194 17.63 -15.34 21.53
CA ARG A 194 18.36 -14.13 21.12
C ARG A 194 17.70 -13.42 19.93
N HIS A 195 17.14 -14.18 18.98
CA HIS A 195 16.37 -13.58 17.88
C HIS A 195 15.11 -12.90 18.40
N TRP A 196 14.35 -13.54 19.29
CA TRP A 196 13.16 -12.94 19.88
C TRP A 196 13.47 -11.70 20.71
N GLN A 197 14.61 -11.70 21.44
CA GLN A 197 15.08 -10.49 22.12
C GLN A 197 15.33 -9.36 21.12
N LEU A 198 16.00 -9.64 19.99
CA LEU A 198 16.22 -8.66 18.93
C LEU A 198 14.88 -8.18 18.34
N VAL A 199 13.93 -9.07 18.10
CA VAL A 199 12.58 -8.69 17.60
C VAL A 199 11.91 -7.71 18.57
N ARG A 200 11.93 -7.98 19.88
CA ARG A 200 11.39 -7.06 20.90
C ARG A 200 12.08 -5.69 20.90
N GLU A 201 13.40 -5.67 20.72
CA GLU A 201 14.16 -4.41 20.59
C GLU A 201 13.72 -3.62 19.37
N ILE A 202 13.64 -4.26 18.22
CA ILE A 202 13.19 -3.65 16.95
C ILE A 202 11.76 -3.12 17.08
N MET A 203 10.85 -3.87 17.69
CA MET A 203 9.46 -3.45 17.86
C MET A 203 9.31 -2.17 18.68
N ARG A 204 10.26 -1.87 19.56
CA ARG A 204 10.28 -0.62 20.35
C ARG A 204 10.85 0.59 19.61
N LEU A 205 11.56 0.37 18.49
CA LEU A 205 12.12 1.48 17.72
C LEU A 205 11.01 2.31 17.05
N PRO A 206 11.15 3.64 16.95
CA PRO A 206 10.24 4.50 16.21
C PRO A 206 10.50 4.41 14.70
N ALA A 207 10.46 3.20 14.15
CA ALA A 207 10.76 2.88 12.76
C ALA A 207 9.62 2.09 12.14
N VAL A 208 9.66 1.89 10.82
CA VAL A 208 8.72 1.03 10.10
C VAL A 208 9.16 -0.43 10.20
N LYS A 209 8.23 -1.31 10.53
CA LYS A 209 8.40 -2.76 10.54
C LYS A 209 7.36 -3.38 9.60
N VAL A 210 7.82 -4.29 8.77
CA VAL A 210 6.96 -5.10 7.91
C VAL A 210 7.12 -6.57 8.31
N VAL A 211 6.01 -7.22 8.63
CA VAL A 211 5.96 -8.63 8.98
C VAL A 211 5.24 -9.39 7.87
N GLU A 212 5.97 -10.23 7.16
CA GLU A 212 5.37 -11.21 6.25
C GLU A 212 4.75 -12.34 7.07
N HIS A 213 3.58 -12.83 6.65
CA HIS A 213 2.80 -13.84 7.37
C HIS A 213 2.46 -13.44 8.81
N PRO A 214 1.79 -12.28 9.02
CA PRO A 214 1.49 -11.76 10.36
C PRO A 214 0.68 -12.75 11.22
N ASP A 215 -0.23 -13.54 10.62
CA ASP A 215 -1.05 -14.51 11.34
C ASP A 215 -0.19 -15.62 12.00
N ILE A 216 0.88 -16.05 11.32
CA ILE A 216 1.82 -17.04 11.88
C ILE A 216 2.70 -16.38 12.94
N PHE A 217 3.11 -15.14 12.70
CA PHE A 217 3.93 -14.39 13.64
C PHE A 217 3.22 -14.22 14.99
N VAL A 218 1.93 -13.82 15.02
CA VAL A 218 1.18 -13.60 16.25
C VAL A 218 0.88 -14.86 17.02
N GLN A 219 0.74 -16.02 16.34
CA GLN A 219 0.51 -17.31 17.00
C GLN A 219 1.66 -17.74 17.91
N ASN A 220 2.87 -17.25 17.66
CA ASN A 220 4.09 -17.67 18.33
C ASN A 220 4.85 -16.52 19.00
N SER A 221 4.21 -15.38 19.17
CA SER A 221 4.77 -14.20 19.78
C SER A 221 3.82 -13.58 20.82
N GLU A 222 4.27 -12.56 21.50
CA GLU A 222 3.48 -11.76 22.45
C GLU A 222 2.57 -10.72 21.76
N TYR A 223 2.66 -10.59 20.42
CA TYR A 223 1.91 -9.64 19.62
C TYR A 223 0.60 -10.23 19.15
N THR A 224 -0.35 -9.35 18.84
CA THR A 224 -1.67 -9.68 18.28
C THR A 224 -1.88 -8.96 16.96
N LEU A 225 -2.89 -9.35 16.19
CA LEU A 225 -3.23 -8.62 14.96
C LEU A 225 -3.67 -7.17 15.27
N ASP A 226 -4.11 -6.87 16.49
CA ASP A 226 -4.52 -5.52 16.87
C ASP A 226 -3.34 -4.56 17.00
N ASP A 227 -2.13 -5.06 17.23
CA ASP A 227 -0.91 -4.27 17.28
C ASP A 227 -0.47 -3.74 15.91
N PHE A 228 -1.02 -4.30 14.81
CA PHE A 228 -0.71 -3.85 13.47
C PHE A 228 -1.51 -2.61 13.10
N ASP A 229 -0.82 -1.58 12.57
CA ASP A 229 -1.45 -0.36 12.03
C ASP A 229 -2.14 -0.65 10.69
N TYR A 230 -1.55 -1.54 9.88
CA TYR A 230 -2.04 -1.92 8.56
C TYR A 230 -1.83 -3.42 8.31
N ILE A 231 -2.82 -4.03 7.68
CA ILE A 231 -2.70 -5.36 7.09
C ILE A 231 -2.86 -5.23 5.57
N ILE A 232 -1.94 -5.77 4.82
CA ILE A 232 -1.97 -5.79 3.36
C ILE A 232 -2.19 -7.22 2.92
N GLU A 233 -3.22 -7.45 2.12
CA GLU A 233 -3.49 -8.74 1.47
C GLU A 233 -3.11 -8.62 0.00
N LEU A 234 -2.11 -9.40 -0.42
CA LEU A 234 -1.71 -9.51 -1.82
C LEU A 234 -2.14 -10.87 -2.36
N ARG A 235 -3.00 -10.85 -3.37
CA ARG A 235 -3.65 -12.01 -4.00
C ARG A 235 -3.19 -12.15 -5.45
N ASN A 236 -3.23 -13.37 -6.02
CA ASN A 236 -3.01 -13.56 -7.46
C ASN A 236 -4.21 -13.07 -8.26
N GLY A 237 -5.43 -13.24 -7.75
CA GLY A 237 -6.69 -12.79 -8.36
C GLY A 237 -7.67 -12.27 -7.30
N ALA A 238 -8.71 -11.55 -7.74
CA ALA A 238 -9.67 -10.90 -6.84
C ALA A 238 -10.44 -11.90 -5.95
N ASP A 239 -10.72 -13.08 -6.48
CA ASP A 239 -11.51 -14.12 -5.80
C ASP A 239 -10.65 -15.11 -5.00
N GLU A 240 -9.31 -14.92 -4.94
CA GLU A 240 -8.42 -15.79 -4.20
C GLU A 240 -8.62 -15.60 -2.68
N GLU A 241 -8.95 -16.68 -1.98
CA GLU A 241 -8.90 -16.70 -0.52
C GLU A 241 -7.47 -17.02 -0.07
N ILE A 242 -6.95 -16.19 0.85
CA ILE A 242 -5.66 -16.46 1.48
C ILE A 242 -5.91 -17.47 2.59
N THR A 243 -5.75 -18.75 2.27
CA THR A 243 -5.78 -19.82 3.23
C THR A 243 -4.36 -20.05 3.74
N TYR A 244 -4.12 -19.78 5.01
CA TYR A 244 -2.96 -20.33 5.69
C TYR A 244 -3.29 -21.77 6.08
N ASP A 245 -3.31 -22.68 5.12
CA ASP A 245 -3.15 -24.07 5.46
C ASP A 245 -1.86 -24.16 6.25
N ILE A 246 -1.97 -24.58 7.50
CA ILE A 246 -0.84 -25.05 8.29
C ILE A 246 -0.35 -26.27 7.51
N VAL A 247 0.46 -26.02 6.47
CA VAL A 247 1.05 -27.09 5.67
C VAL A 247 1.90 -27.86 6.64
N ASP A 248 1.44 -29.04 6.97
CA ASP A 248 2.15 -30.00 7.77
C ASP A 248 3.59 -30.08 7.28
N GLN A 249 4.52 -29.85 8.19
CA GLN A 249 5.92 -29.50 7.93
C GLN A 249 6.72 -30.53 7.13
N ASN A 250 6.12 -31.67 6.79
CA ASN A 250 6.79 -32.79 6.13
C ASN A 250 6.78 -32.71 4.59
N ASN A 251 5.94 -31.88 3.97
CA ASN A 251 5.79 -31.88 2.51
C ASN A 251 6.50 -30.73 1.77
N LEU A 252 7.05 -29.75 2.47
CA LEU A 252 7.78 -28.63 1.82
C LEU A 252 9.24 -28.94 1.48
N PHE A 253 9.77 -30.06 1.94
CA PHE A 253 11.18 -30.44 1.75
C PHE A 253 11.42 -31.77 1.05
N SER A 254 10.39 -32.43 0.51
CA SER A 254 10.52 -33.67 -0.27
C SER A 254 10.65 -33.42 -1.79
N GLY A 255 10.74 -32.19 -2.24
CA GLY A 255 11.02 -31.82 -3.64
C GLY A 255 12.50 -31.61 -3.88
N SER A 256 13.30 -32.65 -3.82
CA SER A 256 14.64 -32.69 -4.41
C SER A 256 14.51 -32.84 -5.95
N ASP A 257 14.12 -31.78 -6.62
CA ASP A 257 14.32 -31.61 -8.05
C ASP A 257 15.34 -30.49 -8.29
N PHE A 258 16.59 -30.76 -7.91
CA PHE A 258 17.73 -30.19 -8.62
C PHE A 258 17.96 -31.07 -9.85
N GLY A 259 17.12 -30.90 -10.86
CA GLY A 259 17.37 -31.33 -12.21
C GLY A 259 18.55 -30.56 -12.76
N ASP A 260 19.60 -31.28 -12.95
CA ASP A 260 20.78 -31.12 -13.78
C ASP A 260 20.60 -30.09 -14.90
N PHE A 261 21.20 -28.91 -14.77
CA PHE A 261 21.50 -28.05 -15.90
C PHE A 261 22.96 -28.29 -16.26
N GLY A 262 23.18 -29.32 -17.08
CA GLY A 262 24.36 -29.47 -17.86
C GLY A 262 24.33 -28.50 -19.03
N PHE A 263 25.43 -27.68 -19.12
CA PHE A 263 25.93 -26.81 -20.18
C PHE A 263 25.04 -25.71 -20.73
#